data_6eca7b8fb089d7d7431529e3d106e5be
#
_entry.id   6eca7b8fb089d7d7431529e3d106e5be
#
_cell.length_a   1.000
_cell.length_b   1.000
_cell.length_c   1.000
_cell.angle_alpha   90.00
_cell.angle_beta   90.00
_cell.angle_gamma   90.00
#
_symmetry.space_group_name_H-M   'P 1'
#
loop_
_entity.id
_entity.type
_entity.pdbx_description
1 polymer ?
#
loop_
_entity_poly.entity_id
_entity_poly.type
_entity_poly.pdbx_seq_one_letter_code
_entity_poly.pdbx_strand_id
1 'polypeptide(L)'
;MFRVIKSRAEAIATVCAQGQPYELQELAVNGYRHRVFVNAPQTLLDLYRDNLSDMDFIVYEEQRLSFNDVYLQASMLAAAMVTDLGIAKGDRVAISMRNYPEWIIAFYAATSIGAIAVAFNALWSSSDLADGILDATPKLIIVDQERLDCLGQCEGLPAALQIVRTRAVPNVQITSLDWSDVLREQRGAAMPTVEVDPDDHATILYTSGSTGSPKGVLSSHRAIINAL
;
A
#
# COMPACT_ATOMS: atom_id res chain seq x y z
N MET A 1 -21.90 26.08 -27.11
CA MET A 1 -23.23 25.46 -27.02
C MET A 1 -23.09 24.22 -26.12
N PHE A 2 -23.59 24.24 -24.90
CA PHE A 2 -23.53 23.10 -23.99
C PHE A 2 -24.48 22.02 -24.49
N ARG A 3 -23.96 20.84 -24.80
CA ARG A 3 -24.76 19.66 -25.16
C ARG A 3 -25.46 19.16 -23.88
N VAL A 4 -26.78 19.10 -23.87
CA VAL A 4 -27.54 18.55 -22.75
C VAL A 4 -27.44 17.04 -22.78
N ILE A 5 -26.79 16.44 -21.77
CA ILE A 5 -26.69 14.98 -21.60
C ILE A 5 -28.03 14.47 -21.10
N LYS A 6 -28.67 13.56 -21.83
CA LYS A 6 -30.03 13.09 -21.56
C LYS A 6 -30.09 11.80 -20.74
N SER A 7 -28.98 11.02 -20.66
CA SER A 7 -28.95 9.76 -19.93
C SER A 7 -27.54 9.44 -19.41
N ARG A 8 -27.47 8.54 -18.40
CA ARG A 8 -26.20 8.01 -17.89
C ARG A 8 -25.37 7.34 -19.00
N ALA A 9 -26.01 6.57 -19.88
CA ALA A 9 -25.33 5.91 -20.98
C ALA A 9 -24.71 6.92 -21.96
N GLU A 10 -25.41 8.01 -22.27
CA GLU A 10 -24.90 9.08 -23.13
C GLU A 10 -23.74 9.84 -22.45
N ALA A 11 -23.82 10.06 -21.13
CA ALA A 11 -22.72 10.65 -20.37
C ALA A 11 -21.47 9.79 -20.44
N ILE A 12 -21.58 8.49 -20.13
CA ILE A 12 -20.47 7.53 -20.20
C ILE A 12 -19.87 7.50 -21.61
N ALA A 13 -20.72 7.35 -22.64
CA ALA A 13 -20.25 7.33 -24.02
C ALA A 13 -19.50 8.61 -24.41
N THR A 14 -19.90 9.75 -23.85
CA THR A 14 -19.25 11.04 -24.14
C THR A 14 -17.89 11.16 -23.44
N VAL A 15 -17.79 10.82 -22.15
CA VAL A 15 -16.54 11.01 -21.36
C VAL A 15 -15.52 9.90 -21.62
N CYS A 16 -15.97 8.72 -22.10
CA CYS A 16 -15.11 7.58 -22.44
C CYS A 16 -14.79 7.47 -23.94
N ALA A 17 -15.23 8.45 -24.75
CA ALA A 17 -14.92 8.47 -26.18
C ALA A 17 -13.42 8.71 -26.43
N GLN A 18 -12.96 8.33 -27.62
CA GLN A 18 -11.58 8.56 -28.06
C GLN A 18 -11.16 10.03 -27.90
N GLY A 19 -9.99 10.28 -27.34
CA GLY A 19 -9.44 11.61 -27.08
C GLY A 19 -10.04 12.30 -25.85
N GLN A 20 -10.92 11.63 -25.08
CA GLN A 20 -11.48 12.16 -23.84
C GLN A 20 -10.69 11.68 -22.62
N PRO A 21 -10.76 12.40 -21.47
CA PRO A 21 -9.99 12.06 -20.26
C PRO A 21 -10.16 10.62 -19.77
N TYR A 22 -11.35 10.05 -19.93
CA TYR A 22 -11.68 8.68 -19.52
C TYR A 22 -11.81 7.73 -20.72
N GLU A 23 -11.04 7.98 -21.78
CA GLU A 23 -11.00 7.08 -22.94
C GLU A 23 -10.71 5.65 -22.50
N LEU A 24 -11.51 4.70 -23.02
CA LEU A 24 -11.37 3.28 -22.75
C LEU A 24 -10.82 2.53 -23.96
N GLN A 25 -9.91 1.59 -23.69
CA GLN A 25 -9.47 0.59 -24.66
C GLN A 25 -9.66 -0.83 -24.11
N GLU A 26 -9.73 -1.81 -25.00
CA GLU A 26 -9.66 -3.22 -24.64
C GLU A 26 -8.19 -3.67 -24.59
N LEU A 27 -7.81 -4.32 -23.50
CA LEU A 27 -6.50 -4.91 -23.29
C LEU A 27 -6.65 -6.37 -22.87
N ALA A 28 -5.81 -7.26 -23.39
CA ALA A 28 -5.71 -8.62 -22.92
C ALA A 28 -4.69 -8.70 -21.79
N VAL A 29 -5.13 -9.07 -20.58
CA VAL A 29 -4.30 -9.29 -19.40
C VAL A 29 -4.52 -10.72 -18.95
N ASN A 30 -3.45 -11.52 -18.85
CA ASN A 30 -3.51 -12.93 -18.45
C ASN A 30 -4.55 -13.77 -19.22
N GLY A 31 -4.74 -13.47 -20.51
CA GLY A 31 -5.69 -14.17 -21.38
C GLY A 31 -7.14 -13.70 -21.28
N TYR A 32 -7.45 -12.74 -20.44
CA TYR A 32 -8.78 -12.14 -20.29
C TYR A 32 -8.82 -10.73 -20.91
N ARG A 33 -9.95 -10.37 -21.52
CA ARG A 33 -10.17 -9.01 -22.02
C ARG A 33 -10.68 -8.11 -20.92
N HIS A 34 -9.98 -6.99 -20.72
CA HIS A 34 -10.33 -5.95 -19.78
C HIS A 34 -10.52 -4.61 -20.50
N ARG A 35 -11.44 -3.80 -20.01
CA ARG A 35 -11.52 -2.38 -20.41
C ARG A 35 -10.65 -1.59 -19.43
N VAL A 36 -9.72 -0.83 -19.97
CA VAL A 36 -8.78 -0.02 -19.18
C VAL A 36 -8.82 1.43 -19.66
N PHE A 37 -8.55 2.36 -18.77
CA PHE A 37 -8.43 3.76 -19.14
C PHE A 37 -7.08 4.01 -19.83
N VAL A 38 -7.12 4.62 -21.02
CA VAL A 38 -5.92 4.91 -21.84
C VAL A 38 -4.99 5.89 -21.14
N ASN A 39 -5.57 6.90 -20.50
CA ASN A 39 -4.85 8.03 -19.90
C ASN A 39 -4.60 7.86 -18.39
N ALA A 40 -4.88 6.68 -17.82
CA ALA A 40 -4.61 6.44 -16.41
C ALA A 40 -3.11 6.29 -16.14
N PRO A 41 -2.63 6.68 -14.93
CA PRO A 41 -1.30 6.32 -14.46
C PRO A 41 -1.06 4.81 -14.60
N GLN A 42 0.16 4.41 -14.93
CA GLN A 42 0.45 3.00 -15.14
C GLN A 42 0.62 2.26 -13.83
N THR A 43 1.22 2.91 -12.84
CA THR A 43 1.49 2.35 -11.51
C THR A 43 0.98 3.30 -10.41
N LEU A 44 0.88 2.78 -9.17
CA LEU A 44 0.56 3.63 -8.03
C LEU A 44 1.64 4.70 -7.79
N LEU A 45 2.91 4.40 -8.09
CA LEU A 45 3.99 5.40 -8.00
C LEU A 45 3.76 6.56 -8.97
N ASP A 46 3.30 6.29 -10.20
CA ASP A 46 2.96 7.34 -11.15
C ASP A 46 1.81 8.19 -10.63
N LEU A 47 0.74 7.53 -10.10
CA LEU A 47 -0.37 8.23 -9.48
C LEU A 47 0.10 9.17 -8.35
N TYR A 48 1.04 8.72 -7.50
CA TYR A 48 1.57 9.54 -6.41
C TYR A 48 2.35 10.74 -6.94
N ARG A 49 3.19 10.54 -7.95
CA ARG A 49 4.01 11.60 -8.57
C ARG A 49 3.15 12.64 -9.29
N ASP A 50 2.10 12.21 -9.96
CA ASP A 50 1.20 13.10 -10.70
C ASP A 50 0.38 14.02 -9.77
N ASN A 51 0.27 13.67 -8.49
CA ASN A 51 -0.51 14.41 -7.49
C ASN A 51 0.34 15.15 -6.44
N LEU A 52 1.65 15.28 -6.65
CA LEU A 52 2.51 16.02 -5.73
C LEU A 52 2.06 17.48 -5.60
N SER A 53 1.85 17.92 -4.37
CA SER A 53 1.44 19.29 -4.06
C SER A 53 1.66 19.61 -2.58
N ASP A 54 1.60 20.91 -2.24
CA ASP A 54 1.65 21.39 -0.86
C ASP A 54 0.26 21.43 -0.19
N MET A 55 -0.78 20.90 -0.85
CA MET A 55 -2.10 20.79 -0.24
C MET A 55 -2.10 19.70 0.84
N ASP A 56 -2.90 19.89 1.88
CA ASP A 56 -3.12 18.89 2.92
C ASP A 56 -3.66 17.59 2.32
N PHE A 57 -2.95 16.49 2.54
CA PHE A 57 -3.38 15.15 2.16
C PHE A 57 -3.85 14.36 3.38
N ILE A 58 -3.09 14.40 4.47
CA ILE A 58 -3.44 13.72 5.72
C ILE A 58 -3.69 14.76 6.80
N VAL A 59 -4.85 14.65 7.42
CA VAL A 59 -5.24 15.41 8.61
C VAL A 59 -5.47 14.42 9.74
N TYR A 60 -4.60 14.42 10.72
CA TYR A 60 -4.70 13.54 11.89
C TYR A 60 -4.43 14.36 13.16
N GLU A 61 -5.46 14.54 13.98
CA GLU A 61 -5.40 15.44 15.15
C GLU A 61 -4.86 16.83 14.75
N GLU A 62 -3.78 17.28 15.37
CA GLU A 62 -3.10 18.54 15.03
C GLU A 62 -2.08 18.40 13.89
N GLN A 63 -1.80 17.17 13.47
CA GLN A 63 -0.85 16.90 12.39
C GLN A 63 -1.48 17.14 11.03
N ARG A 64 -0.75 17.83 10.16
CA ARG A 64 -1.07 18.04 8.75
C ARG A 64 0.12 17.60 7.92
N LEU A 65 -0.13 16.75 6.94
CA LEU A 65 0.89 16.33 5.98
C LEU A 65 0.37 16.61 4.58
N SER A 66 1.14 17.33 3.80
CA SER A 66 0.87 17.54 2.38
C SER A 66 1.14 16.26 1.56
N PHE A 67 0.71 16.25 0.30
CA PHE A 67 1.10 15.17 -0.63
C PHE A 67 2.63 15.07 -0.75
N ASN A 68 3.33 16.20 -0.77
CA ASN A 68 4.80 16.26 -0.80
C ASN A 68 5.42 15.66 0.47
N ASP A 69 4.88 15.95 1.66
CA ASP A 69 5.38 15.41 2.93
C ASP A 69 5.22 13.89 3.00
N VAL A 70 4.07 13.38 2.57
CA VAL A 70 3.81 11.93 2.54
C VAL A 70 4.74 11.24 1.56
N TYR A 71 4.92 11.80 0.35
CA TYR A 71 5.82 11.23 -0.66
C TYR A 71 7.28 11.25 -0.18
N LEU A 72 7.73 12.32 0.47
CA LEU A 72 9.07 12.41 1.03
C LEU A 72 9.32 11.34 2.10
N GLN A 73 8.41 11.19 3.06
CA GLN A 73 8.53 10.17 4.10
C GLN A 73 8.43 8.76 3.52
N ALA A 74 7.55 8.54 2.54
CA ALA A 74 7.46 7.27 1.82
C ALA A 74 8.77 6.96 1.06
N SER A 75 9.42 7.97 0.49
CA SER A 75 10.72 7.80 -0.19
C SER A 75 11.82 7.35 0.78
N MET A 76 11.90 7.95 1.97
CA MET A 76 12.84 7.54 3.00
C MET A 76 12.58 6.11 3.48
N LEU A 77 11.32 5.76 3.76
CA LEU A 77 10.96 4.40 4.16
C LEU A 77 11.24 3.39 3.04
N ALA A 78 10.93 3.71 1.80
CA ALA A 78 11.21 2.87 0.64
C ALA A 78 12.72 2.63 0.45
N ALA A 79 13.54 3.67 0.66
CA ALA A 79 15.00 3.53 0.64
C ALA A 79 15.48 2.56 1.73
N ALA A 80 15.01 2.71 2.97
CA ALA A 80 15.33 1.78 4.05
C ALA A 80 14.87 0.33 3.73
N MET A 81 13.67 0.17 3.19
CA MET A 81 13.16 -1.14 2.77
C MET A 81 14.12 -1.83 1.80
N VAL A 82 14.63 -1.09 0.81
CA VAL A 82 15.53 -1.65 -0.22
C VAL A 82 16.94 -1.87 0.32
N THR A 83 17.54 -0.84 0.97
CA THR A 83 18.96 -0.86 1.32
C THR A 83 19.27 -1.60 2.61
N ASP A 84 18.42 -1.43 3.62
CA ASP A 84 18.71 -1.88 4.98
C ASP A 84 17.93 -3.15 5.34
N LEU A 85 16.68 -3.26 4.85
CA LEU A 85 15.78 -4.36 5.15
C LEU A 85 15.74 -5.43 4.04
N GLY A 86 16.38 -5.19 2.90
CA GLY A 86 16.50 -6.15 1.80
C GLY A 86 15.16 -6.51 1.15
N ILE A 87 14.18 -5.60 1.19
CA ILE A 87 12.89 -5.78 0.53
C ILE A 87 13.05 -5.59 -0.97
N ALA A 88 12.56 -6.53 -1.74
CA ALA A 88 12.58 -6.52 -3.18
C ALA A 88 11.16 -6.51 -3.77
N LYS A 89 11.06 -6.23 -5.07
CA LYS A 89 9.83 -6.36 -5.84
C LYS A 89 9.19 -7.75 -5.62
N GLY A 90 7.89 -7.76 -5.34
CA GLY A 90 7.11 -8.97 -5.06
C GLY A 90 7.17 -9.47 -3.61
N ASP A 91 8.06 -8.92 -2.76
CA ASP A 91 8.03 -9.22 -1.34
C ASP A 91 6.79 -8.62 -0.67
N ARG A 92 6.27 -9.28 0.37
CA ARG A 92 5.12 -8.80 1.12
C ARG A 92 5.59 -7.95 2.28
N VAL A 93 4.98 -6.76 2.37
CA VAL A 93 5.14 -5.82 3.48
C VAL A 93 3.80 -5.70 4.18
N ALA A 94 3.67 -6.29 5.36
CA ALA A 94 2.44 -6.23 6.13
C ALA A 94 2.34 -4.90 6.90
N ILE A 95 1.13 -4.34 6.92
CA ILE A 95 0.79 -3.14 7.68
C ILE A 95 -0.33 -3.52 8.63
N SER A 96 -0.04 -3.50 9.93
CA SER A 96 -0.98 -3.85 11.00
C SER A 96 -0.97 -2.78 12.06
N MET A 97 -1.80 -1.78 11.91
CA MET A 97 -1.93 -0.65 12.83
C MET A 97 -3.30 0.02 12.66
N ARG A 98 -3.65 0.91 13.58
CA ARG A 98 -4.81 1.80 13.44
C ARG A 98 -4.60 2.79 12.29
N ASN A 99 -5.63 3.58 11.99
CA ASN A 99 -5.61 4.59 10.93
C ASN A 99 -4.72 5.77 11.31
N TYR A 100 -3.42 5.55 11.29
CA TYR A 100 -2.38 6.56 11.50
C TYR A 100 -1.80 7.06 10.17
N PRO A 101 -1.19 8.24 10.11
CA PRO A 101 -0.47 8.72 8.93
C PRO A 101 0.56 7.72 8.41
N GLU A 102 1.23 7.01 9.31
CA GLU A 102 2.25 6.01 9.01
C GLU A 102 1.70 4.85 8.18
N TRP A 103 0.39 4.55 8.28
CA TRP A 103 -0.24 3.53 7.46
C TRP A 103 -0.16 3.89 5.97
N ILE A 104 -0.52 5.13 5.64
CA ILE A 104 -0.50 5.64 4.26
C ILE A 104 0.94 5.73 3.75
N ILE A 105 1.86 6.21 4.58
CA ILE A 105 3.28 6.33 4.24
C ILE A 105 3.87 4.94 3.95
N ALA A 106 3.57 3.93 4.78
CA ALA A 106 4.02 2.56 4.57
C ALA A 106 3.45 1.94 3.30
N PHE A 107 2.17 2.20 3.00
CA PHE A 107 1.51 1.75 1.78
C PHE A 107 2.17 2.36 0.53
N TYR A 108 2.42 3.68 0.55
CA TYR A 108 3.12 4.39 -0.53
C TYR A 108 4.53 3.83 -0.73
N ALA A 109 5.29 3.65 0.35
CA ALA A 109 6.65 3.12 0.29
C ALA A 109 6.69 1.72 -0.33
N ALA A 110 5.89 0.78 0.17
CA ALA A 110 5.86 -0.60 -0.30
C ALA A 110 5.46 -0.69 -1.77
N THR A 111 4.34 -0.05 -2.15
CA THR A 111 3.83 -0.14 -3.53
C THR A 111 4.73 0.59 -4.53
N SER A 112 5.46 1.63 -4.11
CA SER A 112 6.38 2.36 -4.98
C SER A 112 7.60 1.56 -5.42
N ILE A 113 8.03 0.58 -4.63
CA ILE A 113 9.16 -0.31 -4.95
C ILE A 113 8.71 -1.67 -5.50
N GLY A 114 7.44 -1.81 -5.86
CA GLY A 114 6.87 -3.06 -6.36
C GLY A 114 6.75 -4.15 -5.29
N ALA A 115 6.90 -3.84 -4.00
CA ALA A 115 6.52 -4.72 -2.93
C ALA A 115 4.99 -4.77 -2.78
N ILE A 116 4.48 -5.86 -2.25
CA ILE A 116 3.04 -6.08 -2.09
C ILE A 116 2.64 -5.63 -0.69
N ALA A 117 1.87 -4.54 -0.59
CA ALA A 117 1.33 -4.07 0.67
C ALA A 117 0.20 -5.00 1.16
N VAL A 118 0.39 -5.61 2.33
CA VAL A 118 -0.59 -6.53 2.94
C VAL A 118 -1.28 -5.81 4.10
N ALA A 119 -2.53 -5.45 3.93
CA ALA A 119 -3.30 -4.76 4.96
C ALA A 119 -3.94 -5.79 5.90
N PHE A 120 -3.43 -5.90 7.13
CA PHE A 120 -4.03 -6.70 8.19
C PHE A 120 -5.05 -5.89 8.97
N ASN A 121 -6.09 -6.58 9.42
CA ASN A 121 -7.10 -5.94 10.26
C ASN A 121 -6.49 -5.60 11.64
N ALA A 122 -6.54 -4.32 11.99
CA ALA A 122 -6.03 -3.83 13.27
C ALA A 122 -6.78 -4.36 14.51
N LEU A 123 -7.88 -5.07 14.33
CA LEU A 123 -8.67 -5.68 15.41
C LEU A 123 -8.47 -7.19 15.52
N TRP A 124 -7.57 -7.77 14.75
CA TRP A 124 -7.28 -9.19 14.85
C TRP A 124 -6.70 -9.54 16.21
N SER A 125 -7.08 -10.72 16.69
CA SER A 125 -6.46 -11.36 17.86
C SER A 125 -5.01 -11.79 17.53
N SER A 126 -4.23 -12.14 18.55
CA SER A 126 -2.87 -12.67 18.33
C SER A 126 -2.87 -13.93 17.47
N SER A 127 -3.90 -14.79 17.61
CA SER A 127 -4.07 -15.98 16.78
C SER A 127 -4.34 -15.62 15.32
N ASP A 128 -5.30 -14.69 15.05
CA ASP A 128 -5.63 -14.27 13.69
C ASP A 128 -4.45 -13.57 13.02
N LEU A 129 -3.68 -12.79 13.80
CA LEU A 129 -2.48 -12.12 13.30
C LEU A 129 -1.39 -13.12 12.92
N ALA A 130 -1.17 -14.14 13.75
CA ALA A 130 -0.22 -15.22 13.46
C ALA A 130 -0.64 -15.99 12.18
N ASP A 131 -1.91 -16.35 12.06
CA ASP A 131 -2.45 -17.03 10.87
C ASP A 131 -2.26 -16.17 9.61
N GLY A 132 -2.56 -14.87 9.68
CA GLY A 132 -2.35 -13.92 8.57
C GLY A 132 -0.88 -13.79 8.17
N ILE A 133 0.04 -13.79 9.13
CA ILE A 133 1.48 -13.76 8.89
C ILE A 133 1.94 -15.05 8.21
N LEU A 134 1.46 -16.20 8.65
CA LEU A 134 1.79 -17.50 8.06
C LEU A 134 1.23 -17.64 6.64
N ASP A 135 0.04 -17.11 6.37
CA ASP A 135 -0.59 -17.14 5.05
C ASP A 135 0.09 -16.20 4.07
N ALA A 136 0.24 -14.90 4.43
CA ALA A 136 0.84 -13.90 3.56
C ALA A 136 2.37 -13.99 3.47
N THR A 137 3.03 -14.62 4.43
CA THR A 137 4.49 -14.75 4.53
C THR A 137 5.24 -13.43 4.30
N PRO A 138 4.94 -12.35 5.04
CA PRO A 138 5.61 -11.06 4.86
C PRO A 138 7.08 -11.14 5.30
N LYS A 139 7.96 -10.40 4.61
CA LYS A 139 9.33 -10.19 5.07
C LYS A 139 9.42 -9.07 6.12
N LEU A 140 8.52 -8.11 6.03
CA LEU A 140 8.46 -6.96 6.93
C LEU A 140 7.02 -6.81 7.42
N ILE A 141 6.85 -6.52 8.71
CA ILE A 141 5.59 -6.06 9.27
C ILE A 141 5.80 -4.73 9.99
N ILE A 142 4.90 -3.77 9.74
CA ILE A 142 4.90 -2.46 10.38
C ILE A 142 3.70 -2.41 11.31
N VAL A 143 3.95 -2.11 12.59
CA VAL A 143 2.95 -2.26 13.66
C VAL A 143 2.94 -1.06 14.61
N ASP A 144 1.77 -0.78 15.20
CA ASP A 144 1.64 0.10 16.36
C ASP A 144 1.80 -0.67 17.69
N GLN A 145 1.63 0.03 18.84
CA GLN A 145 1.82 -0.57 20.16
C GLN A 145 0.94 -1.80 20.39
N GLU A 146 -0.36 -1.70 20.14
CA GLU A 146 -1.28 -2.81 20.42
C GLU A 146 -0.95 -4.04 19.57
N ARG A 147 -0.51 -3.86 18.32
CA ARG A 147 -0.13 -4.97 17.42
C ARG A 147 1.24 -5.50 17.74
N LEU A 148 2.16 -4.67 18.21
CA LEU A 148 3.44 -5.14 18.75
C LEU A 148 3.23 -6.04 19.97
N ASP A 149 2.31 -5.69 20.87
CA ASP A 149 1.97 -6.49 22.03
C ASP A 149 1.27 -7.80 21.62
N CYS A 150 0.40 -7.76 20.59
CA CYS A 150 -0.19 -8.96 19.99
C CYS A 150 0.87 -9.88 19.40
N LEU A 151 1.86 -9.34 18.68
CA LEU A 151 2.98 -10.13 18.13
C LEU A 151 3.78 -10.82 19.23
N GLY A 152 3.95 -10.17 20.39
CA GLY A 152 4.60 -10.76 21.57
C GLY A 152 3.91 -12.00 22.12
N GLN A 153 2.65 -12.19 21.76
CA GLN A 153 1.83 -13.35 22.18
C GLN A 153 1.66 -14.38 21.06
N CYS A 154 2.13 -14.09 19.85
CA CYS A 154 2.05 -15.02 18.73
C CYS A 154 3.08 -16.13 18.86
N GLU A 155 2.67 -17.35 18.61
CA GLU A 155 3.57 -18.50 18.50
C GLU A 155 3.90 -18.79 17.04
N GLY A 156 5.06 -19.37 16.76
CA GLY A 156 5.43 -19.85 15.44
C GLY A 156 5.72 -18.77 14.39
N LEU A 157 5.97 -17.54 14.80
CA LEU A 157 6.33 -16.49 13.85
C LEU A 157 7.63 -16.82 13.11
N PRO A 158 7.73 -16.52 11.80
CA PRO A 158 8.94 -16.74 11.03
C PRO A 158 10.13 -15.99 11.63
N ALA A 159 11.25 -16.67 11.89
CA ALA A 159 12.45 -16.07 12.47
C ALA A 159 13.06 -14.95 11.60
N ALA A 160 12.79 -14.96 10.30
CA ALA A 160 13.25 -13.94 9.35
C ALA A 160 12.30 -12.74 9.23
N LEU A 161 11.15 -12.74 9.93
CA LEU A 161 10.22 -11.63 9.91
C LEU A 161 10.85 -10.40 10.56
N GLN A 162 11.02 -9.33 9.79
CA GLN A 162 11.48 -8.04 10.29
C GLN A 162 10.29 -7.24 10.81
N ILE A 163 10.49 -6.48 11.89
CA ILE A 163 9.43 -5.71 12.53
C ILE A 163 9.87 -4.26 12.68
N VAL A 164 9.07 -3.35 12.15
CA VAL A 164 9.19 -1.91 12.40
C VAL A 164 7.99 -1.48 13.25
N ARG A 165 8.26 -0.86 14.39
CA ARG A 165 7.22 -0.31 15.27
C ARG A 165 7.08 1.19 15.09
N THR A 166 5.85 1.67 15.14
CA THR A 166 5.53 3.10 15.19
C THR A 166 4.61 3.39 16.37
N ARG A 167 4.70 4.59 16.94
CA ARG A 167 3.87 5.01 18.10
C ARG A 167 3.91 3.98 19.23
N ALA A 168 5.08 3.34 19.43
CA ALA A 168 5.24 2.22 20.34
C ALA A 168 6.56 2.29 21.09
N VAL A 169 6.56 1.78 22.31
CA VAL A 169 7.79 1.55 23.09
C VAL A 169 8.36 0.16 22.75
N PRO A 170 9.68 -0.07 22.89
CA PRO A 170 10.27 -1.39 22.69
C PRO A 170 9.61 -2.46 23.55
N ASN A 171 9.27 -3.59 22.92
CA ASN A 171 8.81 -4.77 23.63
C ASN A 171 10.03 -5.67 23.94
N VAL A 172 10.17 -6.12 25.18
CA VAL A 172 11.33 -6.93 25.62
C VAL A 172 11.35 -8.34 25.01
N GLN A 173 10.21 -8.81 24.49
CA GLN A 173 10.07 -10.14 23.91
C GLN A 173 10.27 -10.15 22.39
N ILE A 174 10.24 -8.99 21.74
CA ILE A 174 10.29 -8.87 20.29
C ILE A 174 11.33 -7.83 19.89
N THR A 175 12.29 -8.25 19.08
CA THR A 175 13.24 -7.34 18.44
C THR A 175 12.51 -6.58 17.34
N SER A 176 12.55 -5.25 17.41
CA SER A 176 11.93 -4.38 16.42
C SER A 176 12.71 -3.10 16.23
N LEU A 177 12.70 -2.57 15.01
CA LEU A 177 13.25 -1.27 14.67
C LEU A 177 12.25 -0.16 14.99
N ASP A 178 12.75 1.01 15.34
CA ASP A 178 11.89 2.18 15.54
C ASP A 178 11.67 2.92 14.21
N TRP A 179 10.42 3.25 13.91
CA TRP A 179 10.03 3.99 12.71
C TRP A 179 10.83 5.29 12.52
N SER A 180 10.98 6.06 13.59
CA SER A 180 11.67 7.35 13.53
C SER A 180 13.16 7.18 13.25
N ASP A 181 13.78 6.11 13.77
CA ASP A 181 15.18 5.78 13.52
C ASP A 181 15.38 5.36 12.06
N VAL A 182 14.49 4.48 11.55
CA VAL A 182 14.51 4.03 10.15
C VAL A 182 14.41 5.22 9.19
N LEU A 183 13.51 6.15 9.42
CA LEU A 183 13.38 7.34 8.57
C LEU A 183 14.58 8.28 8.72
N ARG A 184 15.11 8.42 9.94
CA ARG A 184 16.26 9.33 10.20
C ARG A 184 17.52 8.87 9.47
N GLU A 185 17.79 7.59 9.42
CA GLU A 185 18.95 7.01 8.72
C GLU A 185 18.88 7.25 7.21
N GLN A 186 17.69 7.35 6.66
CA GLN A 186 17.43 7.60 5.23
C GLN A 186 17.02 9.05 4.93
N ARG A 187 17.37 9.99 5.82
CA ARG A 187 16.98 11.40 5.66
C ARG A 187 17.42 11.99 4.32
N GLY A 188 16.47 12.46 3.54
CA GLY A 188 16.70 13.07 2.23
C GLY A 188 16.92 12.06 1.10
N ALA A 189 16.74 10.77 1.36
CA ALA A 189 16.79 9.75 0.31
C ALA A 189 15.66 9.96 -0.70
N ALA A 190 15.99 9.84 -1.98
CA ALA A 190 15.01 9.81 -3.05
C ALA A 190 14.29 8.47 -3.11
N MET A 191 13.09 8.46 -3.71
CA MET A 191 12.38 7.22 -4.00
C MET A 191 13.25 6.29 -4.85
N PRO A 192 13.50 5.05 -4.41
CA PRO A 192 14.28 4.08 -5.18
C PRO A 192 13.70 3.86 -6.57
N THR A 193 14.56 3.67 -7.55
CA THR A 193 14.14 3.33 -8.90
C THR A 193 14.02 1.81 -9.03
N VAL A 194 12.79 1.33 -9.10
CA VAL A 194 12.48 -0.08 -9.34
C VAL A 194 11.53 -0.15 -10.53
N GLU A 195 11.77 -1.08 -11.44
CA GLU A 195 10.89 -1.31 -12.58
C GLU A 195 9.64 -2.07 -12.10
N VAL A 196 8.48 -1.39 -12.16
CA VAL A 196 7.18 -1.93 -11.76
C VAL A 196 6.26 -1.94 -12.96
N ASP A 197 5.69 -3.10 -13.28
CA ASP A 197 4.71 -3.27 -14.35
C ASP A 197 3.30 -2.98 -13.81
N PRO A 198 2.40 -2.41 -14.63
CA PRO A 198 0.99 -2.21 -14.23
C PRO A 198 0.28 -3.48 -13.75
N ASP A 199 0.67 -4.63 -14.27
CA ASP A 199 0.08 -5.93 -13.90
C ASP A 199 0.80 -6.63 -12.73
N ASP A 200 1.89 -6.05 -12.21
CA ASP A 200 2.49 -6.51 -10.95
C ASP A 200 1.49 -6.39 -9.79
N HIS A 201 1.61 -7.32 -8.86
CA HIS A 201 0.79 -7.31 -7.66
C HIS A 201 1.18 -6.15 -6.74
N ALA A 202 0.20 -5.38 -6.29
CA ALA A 202 0.41 -4.21 -5.44
C ALA A 202 -0.12 -4.41 -4.02
N THR A 203 -1.24 -5.14 -3.85
CA THR A 203 -1.86 -5.28 -2.53
C THR A 203 -2.44 -6.66 -2.28
N ILE A 204 -2.48 -7.06 -1.01
CA ILE A 204 -3.32 -8.14 -0.48
C ILE A 204 -4.21 -7.52 0.60
N LEU A 205 -5.53 -7.56 0.36
CA LEU A 205 -6.53 -7.09 1.33
C LEU A 205 -7.30 -8.29 1.88
N TYR A 206 -7.31 -8.46 3.19
CA TYR A 206 -8.04 -9.53 3.84
C TYR A 206 -9.51 -9.19 4.02
N THR A 207 -10.38 -10.09 3.57
CA THR A 207 -11.83 -9.99 3.76
C THR A 207 -12.30 -11.07 4.74
N SER A 208 -13.37 -10.77 5.49
CA SER A 208 -14.06 -11.76 6.31
C SER A 208 -14.70 -12.80 5.38
N GLY A 209 -14.07 -13.95 5.23
CA GLY A 209 -14.58 -15.04 4.40
C GLY A 209 -15.88 -15.63 4.97
N SER A 210 -16.82 -16.00 4.10
CA SER A 210 -18.05 -16.73 4.48
C SER A 210 -17.78 -18.09 5.14
N THR A 211 -16.54 -18.58 5.09
CA THR A 211 -16.08 -19.86 5.63
C THR A 211 -15.35 -19.74 6.98
N GLY A 212 -15.35 -18.56 7.61
CA GLY A 212 -14.77 -18.32 8.94
C GLY A 212 -13.31 -17.87 8.93
N SER A 213 -12.47 -18.27 8.00
CA SER A 213 -11.09 -17.78 7.90
C SER A 213 -10.98 -16.60 6.93
N PRO A 214 -10.25 -15.53 7.28
CA PRO A 214 -9.99 -14.40 6.39
C PRO A 214 -9.31 -14.88 5.09
N LYS A 215 -9.67 -14.27 3.96
CA LYS A 215 -9.06 -14.57 2.66
C LYS A 215 -8.38 -13.32 2.12
N GLY A 216 -7.14 -13.46 1.68
CA GLY A 216 -6.38 -12.40 1.03
C GLY A 216 -6.82 -12.22 -0.42
N VAL A 217 -7.28 -11.01 -0.76
CA VAL A 217 -7.60 -10.62 -2.14
C VAL A 217 -6.40 -9.89 -2.72
N LEU A 218 -5.81 -10.48 -3.75
CA LEU A 218 -4.65 -9.95 -4.46
C LEU A 218 -5.10 -9.01 -5.57
N SER A 219 -4.52 -7.80 -5.64
CA SER A 219 -4.80 -6.82 -6.68
C SER A 219 -3.51 -6.28 -7.29
N SER A 220 -3.52 -6.07 -8.61
CA SER A 220 -2.43 -5.41 -9.33
C SER A 220 -2.55 -3.88 -9.26
N HIS A 221 -1.46 -3.17 -9.63
CA HIS A 221 -1.48 -1.71 -9.79
C HIS A 221 -2.59 -1.29 -10.73
N ARG A 222 -2.69 -1.92 -11.90
CA ARG A 222 -3.74 -1.66 -12.90
C ARG A 222 -5.15 -1.85 -12.32
N ALA A 223 -5.38 -2.93 -11.57
CA ALA A 223 -6.70 -3.22 -11.01
C ALA A 223 -7.14 -2.12 -10.03
N ILE A 224 -6.21 -1.62 -9.19
CA ILE A 224 -6.49 -0.55 -8.24
C ILE A 224 -6.78 0.76 -8.98
N ILE A 225 -5.90 1.15 -9.90
CA ILE A 225 -6.01 2.41 -10.65
C ILE A 225 -7.31 2.46 -11.47
N ASN A 226 -7.70 1.36 -12.09
CA ASN A 226 -8.97 1.32 -12.84
C ASN A 226 -10.22 1.26 -11.94
N ALA A 227 -10.07 1.08 -10.63
CA ALA A 227 -11.17 1.12 -9.66
C ALA A 227 -11.35 2.51 -9.01
N LEU A 228 -10.34 3.41 -9.13
CA LEU A 228 -10.38 4.80 -8.63
C LEU A 228 -11.14 5.69 -9.62
#